data_f4df3571e41d8379f01b3079e138d2df
#
_entry.id   f4df3571e41d8379f01b3079e138d2df
#
_cell.length_a   1.000
_cell.length_b   1.000
_cell.length_c   1.000
_cell.angle_alpha   90.00
_cell.angle_beta   90.00
_cell.angle_gamma   90.00
#
_symmetry.space_group_name_H-M   'P 1'
#
loop_
_entity.id
_entity.type
_entity.pdbx_description
1 polymer ?
#
loop_
_entity_poly.entity_id
_entity_poly.type
_entity_poly.pdbx_seq_one_letter_code
_entity_poly.pdbx_strand_id
1 'polypeptide(L)'
;MRDALFPRGCAGCDRPDEVLCGDCRSLFANWRNRELVSGQETQGAVHTWSASTYQGVVRHAILAWKDHDDTELDTIFGEVMASLLEHSAIHRSCHRQTAVLVVPVPSSPASMRRRGRRHIDPLSKAVANALCDYGFDAKPYRVLASIASGGRSVQQASSAQRAQRIGGRNRTCL
;
A
#
# COMPACT_ATOMS: atom_id res chain seq x y z
N MET A 1 11.19 2.97 -28.68
CA MET A 1 12.56 3.07 -29.22
C MET A 1 13.59 3.69 -28.24
N ARG A 2 13.19 4.03 -27.01
CA ARG A 2 14.11 4.48 -25.93
C ARG A 2 14.76 3.32 -25.18
N ASP A 3 14.12 2.16 -25.17
CA ASP A 3 14.52 1.01 -24.32
C ASP A 3 15.79 0.28 -24.81
N ALA A 4 16.16 0.45 -26.07
CA ALA A 4 17.35 -0.20 -26.65
C ALA A 4 18.69 0.46 -26.25
N LEU A 5 18.68 1.70 -25.77
CA LEU A 5 19.89 2.44 -25.40
C LEU A 5 20.07 2.54 -23.87
N PHE A 6 19.00 2.36 -23.11
CA PHE A 6 19.01 2.37 -21.64
C PHE A 6 18.07 1.26 -21.17
N PRO A 7 18.57 0.02 -21.03
CA PRO A 7 17.77 -1.08 -20.53
C PRO A 7 17.25 -0.69 -19.15
N ARG A 8 15.94 -0.93 -18.93
CA ARG A 8 15.31 -0.73 -17.64
C ARG A 8 15.99 -1.65 -16.62
N GLY A 9 16.31 -1.13 -15.45
CA GLY A 9 16.76 -1.92 -14.32
C GLY A 9 15.62 -2.30 -13.39
N CYS A 10 15.77 -3.44 -12.71
CA CYS A 10 14.88 -3.88 -11.65
C CYS A 10 14.75 -2.79 -10.57
N ALA A 11 13.53 -2.41 -10.22
CA ALA A 11 13.24 -1.36 -9.24
C ALA A 11 13.84 -1.62 -7.84
N GLY A 12 14.28 -2.83 -7.57
CA GLY A 12 14.91 -3.20 -6.30
C GLY A 12 16.44 -3.25 -6.33
N CYS A 13 17.03 -3.90 -7.35
CA CYS A 13 18.46 -4.22 -7.41
C CYS A 13 19.15 -3.83 -8.72
N ASP A 14 18.46 -3.11 -9.62
CA ASP A 14 18.95 -2.63 -10.92
C ASP A 14 19.37 -3.74 -11.90
N ARG A 15 18.96 -5.02 -11.68
CA ARG A 15 19.18 -6.09 -12.66
C ARG A 15 18.52 -5.69 -13.98
N PRO A 16 19.26 -5.79 -15.14
CA PRO A 16 18.74 -5.35 -16.42
C PRO A 16 17.47 -6.09 -16.86
N ASP A 17 16.65 -5.41 -17.66
CA ASP A 17 15.52 -5.97 -18.38
C ASP A 17 14.37 -6.52 -17.54
N GLU A 18 14.28 -6.13 -16.26
CA GLU A 18 13.20 -6.54 -15.36
C GLU A 18 12.55 -5.35 -14.65
N VAL A 19 11.23 -5.38 -14.52
CA VAL A 19 10.48 -4.39 -13.72
C VAL A 19 10.77 -4.59 -12.23
N LEU A 20 10.61 -5.83 -11.77
CA LEU A 20 10.99 -6.31 -10.44
C LEU A 20 11.35 -7.78 -10.55
N CYS A 21 12.64 -8.11 -10.44
CA CYS A 21 13.14 -9.47 -10.62
C CYS A 21 12.57 -10.42 -9.55
N GLY A 22 12.60 -11.72 -9.87
CA GLY A 22 12.06 -12.76 -9.00
C GLY A 22 12.63 -12.73 -7.59
N ASP A 23 13.94 -12.49 -7.44
CA ASP A 23 14.61 -12.41 -6.13
C ASP A 23 14.09 -11.22 -5.33
N CYS A 24 13.94 -10.05 -5.95
CA CYS A 24 13.43 -8.86 -5.30
C CYS A 24 11.92 -8.99 -4.96
N ARG A 25 11.16 -9.64 -5.85
CA ARG A 25 9.73 -9.89 -5.64
C ARG A 25 9.49 -10.85 -4.46
N SER A 26 10.31 -11.88 -4.32
CA SER A 26 10.19 -12.86 -3.22
C SER A 26 10.32 -12.22 -1.83
N LEU A 27 11.04 -11.08 -1.72
CA LEU A 27 11.17 -10.35 -0.47
C LEU A 27 9.84 -9.73 0.01
N PHE A 28 8.86 -9.57 -0.87
CA PHE A 28 7.51 -9.12 -0.53
C PHE A 28 6.60 -10.24 -0.02
N ALA A 29 7.08 -11.47 0.07
CA ALA A 29 6.41 -12.60 0.71
C ALA A 29 6.88 -12.85 2.17
N ASN A 30 7.58 -11.91 2.76
CA ASN A 30 8.00 -11.97 4.17
C ASN A 30 6.92 -11.35 5.08
N TRP A 31 5.81 -12.06 5.17
CA TRP A 31 4.60 -11.63 5.84
C TRP A 31 4.82 -11.33 7.33
N ARG A 32 4.27 -10.22 7.80
CA ARG A 32 4.30 -9.80 9.21
C ARG A 32 2.89 -9.48 9.67
N ASN A 33 2.51 -10.02 10.79
CA ASN A 33 1.27 -9.72 11.50
C ASN A 33 1.59 -9.00 12.81
N ARG A 34 0.85 -7.96 13.12
CA ARG A 34 0.86 -7.30 14.41
C ARG A 34 -0.55 -6.93 14.82
N GLU A 35 -0.87 -7.17 16.07
CA GLU A 35 -2.04 -6.62 16.70
C GLU A 35 -1.68 -5.27 17.31
N LEU A 36 -2.38 -4.23 16.89
CA LEU A 36 -2.26 -2.91 17.47
C LEU A 36 -3.41 -2.74 18.47
N VAL A 37 -3.08 -2.74 19.75
CA VAL A 37 -4.02 -2.34 20.79
C VAL A 37 -4.08 -0.82 20.76
N SER A 38 -5.18 -0.27 20.27
CA SER A 38 -5.40 1.18 20.28
C SER A 38 -5.69 1.63 21.71
N GLY A 39 -4.90 2.60 22.21
CA GLY A 39 -5.15 3.20 23.52
C GLY A 39 -6.50 3.93 23.57
N GLN A 40 -7.24 3.67 24.60
CA GLN A 40 -8.35 4.38 25.23
C GLN A 40 -9.66 4.67 24.47
N GLU A 41 -9.74 4.69 23.15
CA GLU A 41 -10.99 5.13 22.47
C GLU A 41 -11.59 4.16 21.44
N THR A 42 -10.91 3.10 21.06
CA THR A 42 -11.47 2.08 20.17
C THR A 42 -11.61 0.75 20.89
N GLN A 43 -12.84 0.35 21.14
CA GLN A 43 -13.16 -1.00 21.62
C GLN A 43 -12.93 -2.01 20.48
N GLY A 44 -11.67 -2.39 20.26
CA GLY A 44 -11.33 -3.41 19.29
C GLY A 44 -9.84 -3.46 18.97
N ALA A 45 -9.32 -4.66 18.81
CA ALA A 45 -7.97 -4.89 18.32
C ALA A 45 -7.92 -4.63 16.80
N VAL A 46 -6.97 -3.82 16.37
CA VAL A 46 -6.69 -3.63 14.95
C VAL A 46 -5.57 -4.57 14.53
N HIS A 47 -5.92 -5.54 13.69
CA HIS A 47 -4.92 -6.42 13.09
C HIS A 47 -4.25 -5.72 11.91
N THR A 48 -2.93 -5.71 11.91
CA THR A 48 -2.15 -5.16 10.79
C THR A 48 -1.33 -6.23 10.14
N TRP A 49 -1.34 -6.23 8.81
CA TRP A 49 -0.55 -7.12 7.99
C TRP A 49 0.38 -6.32 7.08
N SER A 50 1.59 -6.80 6.90
CA SER A 50 2.53 -6.21 5.97
C SER A 50 3.24 -7.28 5.15
N ALA A 51 3.48 -6.97 3.88
CA ALA A 51 4.12 -7.87 2.93
C ALA A 51 5.62 -8.03 3.20
N SER A 52 6.23 -7.05 3.85
CA SER A 52 7.68 -7.08 4.11
C SER A 52 8.10 -6.01 5.12
N THR A 53 9.38 -6.02 5.45
CA THR A 53 10.03 -4.94 6.20
C THR A 53 10.52 -3.85 5.25
N TYR A 54 10.22 -2.57 5.55
CA TYR A 54 10.58 -1.42 4.72
C TYR A 54 12.07 -1.08 4.86
N GLN A 55 12.93 -1.84 4.17
CA GLN A 55 14.39 -1.63 4.17
C GLN A 55 15.02 -2.16 2.88
N GLY A 56 16.26 -1.75 2.59
CA GLY A 56 17.05 -2.24 1.45
C GLY A 56 16.29 -2.23 0.13
N VAL A 57 16.33 -3.32 -0.58
CA VAL A 57 15.67 -3.57 -1.88
C VAL A 57 14.18 -3.27 -1.85
N VAL A 58 13.46 -3.71 -0.82
CA VAL A 58 12.02 -3.46 -0.67
C VAL A 58 11.73 -1.95 -0.62
N ARG A 59 12.55 -1.19 0.12
CA ARG A 59 12.43 0.26 0.18
C ARG A 59 12.71 0.90 -1.17
N HIS A 60 13.71 0.44 -1.92
CA HIS A 60 14.03 0.96 -3.26
C HIS A 60 12.85 0.76 -4.22
N ALA A 61 12.32 -0.44 -4.32
CA ALA A 61 11.18 -0.74 -5.18
C ALA A 61 9.92 0.10 -4.82
N ILE A 62 9.62 0.27 -3.53
CA ILE A 62 8.49 1.10 -3.10
C ILE A 62 8.73 2.58 -3.44
N LEU A 63 9.97 3.08 -3.36
CA LEU A 63 10.29 4.47 -3.73
C LEU A 63 10.22 4.68 -5.24
N ALA A 64 10.71 3.73 -6.05
CA ALA A 64 10.59 3.76 -7.50
C ALA A 64 9.12 3.88 -7.91
N TRP A 65 8.25 3.04 -7.36
CA TRP A 65 6.83 3.08 -7.60
C TRP A 65 6.16 4.37 -7.12
N LYS A 66 6.50 4.80 -5.92
CA LYS A 66 5.78 5.88 -5.26
C LYS A 66 6.27 7.27 -5.65
N ASP A 67 7.58 7.46 -5.83
CA ASP A 67 8.19 8.77 -5.99
C ASP A 67 8.83 8.99 -7.37
N HIS A 68 9.07 7.93 -8.13
CA HIS A 68 9.64 7.97 -9.49
C HIS A 68 8.67 7.56 -10.59
N ASP A 69 7.37 7.44 -10.24
CA ASP A 69 6.24 7.17 -11.16
C ASP A 69 6.37 5.88 -11.97
N ASP A 70 7.01 4.86 -11.38
CA ASP A 70 7.12 3.55 -11.98
C ASP A 70 5.77 2.80 -11.92
N THR A 71 4.91 3.09 -12.88
CA THR A 71 3.53 2.58 -12.93
C THR A 71 3.45 1.09 -13.26
N GLU A 72 4.49 0.50 -13.85
CA GLU A 72 4.51 -0.94 -14.15
C GLU A 72 4.53 -1.79 -12.88
N LEU A 73 4.98 -1.20 -11.77
CA LEU A 73 4.89 -1.82 -10.45
C LEU A 73 3.46 -1.88 -9.87
N ASP A 74 2.49 -1.17 -10.44
CA ASP A 74 1.10 -1.21 -9.97
C ASP A 74 0.52 -2.63 -9.99
N THR A 75 0.77 -3.38 -11.07
CA THR A 75 0.32 -4.76 -11.22
C THR A 75 1.03 -5.67 -10.22
N ILE A 76 2.37 -5.58 -10.14
CA ILE A 76 3.18 -6.41 -9.25
C ILE A 76 2.78 -6.19 -7.79
N PHE A 77 2.64 -4.94 -7.36
CA PHE A 77 2.22 -4.65 -5.98
C PHE A 77 0.75 -4.98 -5.74
N GLY A 78 -0.10 -4.93 -6.77
CA GLY A 78 -1.47 -5.44 -6.70
C GLY A 78 -1.49 -6.93 -6.39
N GLU A 79 -0.68 -7.72 -7.07
CA GLU A 79 -0.53 -9.17 -6.83
C GLU A 79 0.06 -9.46 -5.44
N VAL A 80 1.04 -8.68 -4.99
CA VAL A 80 1.57 -8.78 -3.62
C VAL A 80 0.46 -8.54 -2.59
N MET A 81 -0.41 -7.55 -2.81
CA MET A 81 -1.53 -7.28 -1.89
C MET A 81 -2.59 -8.37 -1.92
N ALA A 82 -2.89 -8.96 -3.07
CA ALA A 82 -3.80 -10.10 -3.19
C ALA A 82 -3.24 -11.33 -2.45
N SER A 83 -1.94 -11.62 -2.63
CA SER A 83 -1.26 -12.71 -1.90
C SER A 83 -1.21 -12.46 -0.39
N LEU A 84 -1.05 -11.20 0.04
CA LEU A 84 -1.11 -10.83 1.45
C LEU A 84 -2.50 -11.07 2.03
N LEU A 85 -3.56 -10.75 1.29
CA LEU A 85 -4.94 -11.02 1.68
C LEU A 85 -5.17 -12.53 1.86
N GLU A 86 -4.72 -13.34 0.93
CA GLU A 86 -4.80 -14.80 1.00
C GLU A 86 -4.07 -15.33 2.25
N HIS A 87 -2.82 -14.91 2.45
CA HIS A 87 -2.01 -15.31 3.60
C HIS A 87 -2.62 -14.90 4.94
N SER A 88 -3.21 -13.70 5.00
CA SER A 88 -3.85 -13.18 6.22
C SER A 88 -5.06 -14.00 6.67
N ALA A 89 -5.64 -14.79 5.77
CA ALA A 89 -6.87 -15.54 5.98
C ALA A 89 -8.07 -14.72 6.48
N ILE A 90 -8.02 -13.39 6.40
CA ILE A 90 -9.11 -12.47 6.81
C ILE A 90 -10.44 -12.87 6.13
N HIS A 91 -10.38 -13.27 4.86
CA HIS A 91 -11.54 -13.73 4.11
C HIS A 91 -12.26 -14.93 4.74
N ARG A 92 -11.59 -15.71 5.60
CA ARG A 92 -12.20 -16.85 6.33
C ARG A 92 -12.97 -16.40 7.56
N SER A 93 -12.65 -15.24 8.11
CA SER A 93 -13.26 -14.69 9.33
C SER A 93 -14.48 -13.82 9.04
N CYS A 94 -14.70 -13.44 7.77
CA CYS A 94 -15.83 -12.61 7.35
C CYS A 94 -17.00 -13.48 6.90
N HIS A 95 -18.23 -13.07 7.26
CA HIS A 95 -19.44 -13.71 6.72
C HIS A 95 -19.62 -13.33 5.24
N ARG A 96 -19.83 -14.30 4.37
CA ARG A 96 -19.95 -14.09 2.91
C ARG A 96 -21.06 -13.14 2.47
N GLN A 97 -22.05 -12.90 3.31
CA GLN A 97 -23.14 -11.96 3.04
C GLN A 97 -22.82 -10.50 3.44
N THR A 98 -21.64 -10.25 3.95
CA THR A 98 -21.22 -8.92 4.39
C THR A 98 -20.56 -8.17 3.23
N ALA A 99 -21.03 -6.96 2.95
CA ALA A 99 -20.34 -6.08 2.03
C ALA A 99 -19.00 -5.63 2.63
N VAL A 100 -17.93 -5.71 1.84
CA VAL A 100 -16.58 -5.35 2.28
C VAL A 100 -16.14 -4.05 1.59
N LEU A 101 -15.80 -3.05 2.38
CA LEU A 101 -15.24 -1.81 1.86
C LEU A 101 -13.72 -1.84 1.99
N VAL A 102 -13.05 -1.75 0.84
CA VAL A 102 -11.60 -1.58 0.79
C VAL A 102 -11.28 -0.09 0.79
N VAL A 103 -10.82 0.43 1.91
CA VAL A 103 -10.61 1.87 2.11
C VAL A 103 -9.15 2.24 1.88
N PRO A 104 -8.79 2.88 0.74
CA PRO A 104 -7.43 3.36 0.52
C PRO A 104 -7.10 4.53 1.45
N VAL A 105 -5.93 4.47 2.10
CA VAL A 105 -5.42 5.59 2.89
C VAL A 105 -5.06 6.75 1.96
N PRO A 106 -5.56 7.97 2.19
CA PRO A 106 -5.36 9.08 1.28
C PRO A 106 -3.92 9.60 1.31
N SER A 107 -3.41 9.96 0.14
CA SER A 107 -2.16 10.72 0.03
C SER A 107 -2.41 12.19 0.35
N SER A 108 -1.38 12.89 0.88
CA SER A 108 -1.48 14.33 1.08
C SER A 108 -1.67 15.08 -0.25
N PRO A 109 -2.37 16.23 -0.26
CA PRO A 109 -2.56 17.02 -1.48
C PRO A 109 -1.24 17.41 -2.16
N ALA A 110 -0.19 17.71 -1.39
CA ALA A 110 1.14 18.00 -1.93
C ALA A 110 1.74 16.79 -2.65
N SER A 111 1.63 15.61 -2.09
CA SER A 111 2.09 14.36 -2.71
C SER A 111 1.27 14.03 -3.96
N MET A 112 -0.03 14.29 -3.95
CA MET A 112 -0.90 14.09 -5.11
C MET A 112 -0.51 15.01 -6.28
N ARG A 113 -0.29 16.31 -6.01
CA ARG A 113 0.17 17.24 -7.04
C ARG A 113 1.52 16.85 -7.63
N ARG A 114 2.47 16.41 -6.78
CA ARG A 114 3.80 15.98 -7.23
C ARG A 114 3.77 14.75 -8.12
N ARG A 115 2.91 13.77 -7.80
CA ARG A 115 2.86 12.48 -8.51
C ARG A 115 1.88 12.46 -9.69
N GLY A 116 0.93 13.39 -9.74
CA GLY A 116 -0.12 13.39 -10.76
C GLY A 116 -1.12 12.23 -10.66
N ARG A 117 -0.88 11.25 -9.77
CA ARG A 117 -1.71 10.03 -9.65
C ARG A 117 -1.95 9.57 -8.22
N ARG A 118 -2.98 8.75 -8.05
CA ARG A 118 -3.31 8.06 -6.79
C ARG A 118 -2.75 6.65 -6.82
N HIS A 119 -1.49 6.50 -6.43
CA HIS A 119 -0.76 5.23 -6.49
C HIS A 119 -1.35 4.10 -5.64
N ILE A 120 -2.18 4.39 -4.63
CA ILE A 120 -2.83 3.35 -3.80
C ILE A 120 -4.10 2.79 -4.47
N ASP A 121 -4.70 3.49 -5.43
CA ASP A 121 -5.93 3.03 -6.08
C ASP A 121 -5.79 1.69 -6.82
N PRO A 122 -4.72 1.42 -7.60
CA PRO A 122 -4.50 0.11 -8.20
C PRO A 122 -4.45 -1.02 -7.17
N LEU A 123 -3.80 -0.80 -6.04
CA LEU A 123 -3.69 -1.78 -4.96
C LEU A 123 -5.05 -2.04 -4.31
N SER A 124 -5.83 -0.99 -4.04
CA SER A 124 -7.15 -1.16 -3.45
C SER A 124 -8.12 -1.91 -4.38
N LYS A 125 -7.99 -1.70 -5.69
CA LYS A 125 -8.74 -2.47 -6.69
C LYS A 125 -8.32 -3.94 -6.70
N ALA A 126 -7.02 -4.23 -6.66
CA ALA A 126 -6.51 -5.59 -6.63
C ALA A 126 -7.01 -6.35 -5.39
N VAL A 127 -7.00 -5.72 -4.22
CA VAL A 127 -7.55 -6.32 -2.99
C VAL A 127 -9.06 -6.53 -3.10
N ALA A 128 -9.81 -5.58 -3.63
CA ALA A 128 -11.26 -5.73 -3.81
C ALA A 128 -11.58 -6.87 -4.79
N ASN A 129 -10.87 -6.96 -5.91
CA ASN A 129 -11.04 -8.05 -6.87
C ASN A 129 -10.74 -9.41 -6.23
N ALA A 130 -9.63 -9.53 -5.50
CA ALA A 130 -9.31 -10.78 -4.79
C ALA A 130 -10.39 -11.16 -3.76
N LEU A 131 -11.00 -10.20 -3.08
CA LEU A 131 -12.14 -10.45 -2.18
C LEU A 131 -13.37 -10.92 -2.96
N CYS A 132 -13.65 -10.35 -4.14
CA CYS A 132 -14.73 -10.79 -5.02
C CYS A 132 -14.52 -12.24 -5.49
N ASP A 133 -13.28 -12.63 -5.78
CA ASP A 133 -12.93 -14.01 -6.16
C ASP A 133 -13.22 -15.01 -5.02
N TYR A 134 -13.16 -14.56 -3.76
CA TYR A 134 -13.62 -15.33 -2.59
C TYR A 134 -15.13 -15.26 -2.35
N GLY A 135 -15.89 -14.57 -3.21
CA GLY A 135 -17.36 -14.49 -3.15
C GLY A 135 -17.90 -13.37 -2.24
N PHE A 136 -17.09 -12.34 -1.93
CA PHE A 136 -17.57 -11.16 -1.20
C PHE A 136 -18.07 -10.07 -2.16
N ASP A 137 -19.08 -9.29 -1.75
CA ASP A 137 -19.38 -8.01 -2.39
C ASP A 137 -18.35 -6.98 -1.91
N ALA A 138 -17.22 -6.86 -2.61
CA ALA A 138 -16.13 -6.00 -2.21
C ALA A 138 -15.87 -4.90 -3.24
N LYS A 139 -15.65 -3.69 -2.77
CA LYS A 139 -15.30 -2.55 -3.63
C LYS A 139 -14.39 -1.56 -2.94
N PRO A 140 -13.51 -0.88 -3.69
CA PRO A 140 -12.75 0.23 -3.16
C PRO A 140 -13.67 1.43 -2.92
N TYR A 141 -13.57 2.03 -1.72
CA TYR A 141 -14.39 3.18 -1.36
C TYR A 141 -13.57 4.23 -0.60
N ARG A 142 -13.59 5.46 -1.11
CA ARG A 142 -12.81 6.56 -0.55
C ARG A 142 -13.63 7.34 0.47
N VAL A 143 -13.61 6.88 1.71
CA VAL A 143 -14.29 7.54 2.85
C VAL A 143 -13.35 8.43 3.67
N LEU A 144 -12.05 8.41 3.38
CA LEU A 144 -11.06 9.19 4.11
C LEU A 144 -10.51 10.31 3.23
N ALA A 145 -10.40 11.50 3.81
CA ALA A 145 -9.71 12.63 3.20
C ALA A 145 -8.52 13.06 4.06
N SER A 146 -7.38 13.34 3.42
CA SER A 146 -6.23 13.91 4.11
C SER A 146 -6.41 15.42 4.26
N ILE A 147 -6.40 15.90 5.49
CA ILE A 147 -6.38 17.35 5.75
C ILE A 147 -4.96 17.85 5.46
N ALA A 148 -4.86 18.81 4.56
CA ALA A 148 -3.59 19.39 4.14
C ALA A 148 -2.78 19.89 5.34
N SER A 149 -1.56 19.41 5.48
CA SER A 149 -0.57 20.01 6.35
C SER A 149 0.64 20.35 5.49
N GLY A 150 0.94 21.63 5.38
CA GLY A 150 2.21 22.07 4.83
C GLY A 150 3.36 21.50 5.69
N GLY A 151 4.11 20.58 5.16
CA GLY A 151 5.24 19.99 5.88
C GLY A 151 6.07 19.09 4.97
N ARG A 152 7.38 19.08 5.19
CA ARG A 152 8.37 18.25 4.50
C ARG A 152 7.98 16.77 4.54
N SER A 153 8.43 16.03 3.53
CA SER A 153 8.20 14.59 3.36
C SER A 153 8.36 13.80 4.69
N VAL A 154 7.38 12.92 4.94
CA VAL A 154 7.33 12.02 6.11
C VAL A 154 8.52 11.06 6.16
N GLN A 155 9.30 10.94 5.09
CA GLN A 155 10.45 10.03 4.98
C GLN A 155 11.59 10.36 5.94
N GLN A 156 11.69 11.61 6.41
CA GLN A 156 12.73 12.06 7.34
C GLN A 156 12.25 12.21 8.79
N ALA A 157 10.97 11.92 9.05
CA ALA A 157 10.41 12.06 10.39
C ALA A 157 10.49 10.74 11.18
N SER A 158 10.82 10.83 12.48
CA SER A 158 10.75 9.68 13.39
C SER A 158 9.31 9.15 13.54
N SER A 159 9.15 7.93 14.04
CA SER A 159 7.81 7.34 14.26
C SER A 159 6.95 8.19 15.19
N ALA A 160 7.53 8.79 16.23
CA ALA A 160 6.85 9.69 17.16
C ALA A 160 6.38 10.98 16.46
N GLN A 161 7.24 11.60 15.63
CA GLN A 161 6.88 12.78 14.84
C GLN A 161 5.80 12.47 13.80
N ARG A 162 5.76 11.24 13.26
CA ARG A 162 4.71 10.79 12.34
C ARG A 162 3.37 10.65 13.06
N ALA A 163 3.35 10.01 14.23
CA ALA A 163 2.16 9.85 15.05
C ALA A 163 1.55 11.21 15.43
N GLN A 164 2.38 12.15 15.86
CA GLN A 164 1.97 13.50 16.25
C GLN A 164 1.38 14.31 15.07
N ARG A 165 1.87 14.08 13.83
CA ARG A 165 1.37 14.75 12.61
C ARG A 165 0.08 14.16 12.07
N ILE A 166 -0.19 12.87 12.31
CA ILE A 166 -1.33 12.14 11.77
C ILE A 166 -2.49 12.15 12.75
N GLY A 167 -2.23 12.25 14.05
CA GLY A 167 -3.27 12.35 15.09
C GLY A 167 -4.24 13.50 14.81
N GLY A 168 -5.51 13.19 14.61
CA GLY A 168 -6.59 14.15 14.38
C GLY A 168 -6.67 14.78 12.99
N ARG A 169 -5.91 14.30 11.98
CA ARG A 169 -5.83 14.91 10.64
C ARG A 169 -6.59 14.18 9.52
N ASN A 170 -7.20 13.06 9.79
CA ASN A 170 -8.06 12.39 8.85
C ASN A 170 -9.53 12.64 9.23
N ARG A 171 -10.33 13.14 8.30
CA ARG A 171 -11.78 13.26 8.45
C ARG A 171 -12.45 12.19 7.62
N THR A 172 -13.51 11.61 8.17
CA THR A 172 -14.40 10.71 7.42
C THR A 172 -15.29 11.57 6.53
N CYS A 173 -15.33 11.26 5.24
CA CYS A 173 -16.32 11.81 4.31
C CYS A 173 -17.47 10.81 4.24
N LEU A 174 -18.58 11.10 4.88
CA LEU A 174 -19.85 10.38 4.75
C LEU A 174 -20.63 10.92 3.57
#